data_481511d4238c0435fba1c1d31b6a4090
#
_entry.id   481511d4238c0435fba1c1d31b6a4090
#
_cell.length_a   1.000
_cell.length_b   1.000
_cell.length_c   1.000
_cell.angle_alpha   90.00
_cell.angle_beta   90.00
_cell.angle_gamma   90.00
#
_symmetry.space_group_name_H-M   'P 1'
#
loop_
_entity.id
_entity.type
_entity.pdbx_description
1 polymer ?
#
loop_
_entity_poly.entity_id
_entity_poly.type
_entity_poly.pdbx_seq_one_letter_code
_entity_poly.pdbx_strand_id
1 'polypeptide(L)'
;MIRIKNLLIATFLAIVASGCATNIQTATSTKQDTKSQVPNIAIKVDCGNCQVKAGIQELIVAGYKESAANSGVNVSDSDFANLKIKDFSARDDVSRFLVGAFAGKDEIKVEVTYKEKVFIVEDYYRNAWQGADSLARKIGALVFDKLK
;
A
#
# COMPACT_ATOMS: atom_id res chain seq x y z
N MET A 1 -21.44 -37.97 -54.59
CA MET A 1 -20.40 -37.87 -55.62
C MET A 1 -19.07 -37.62 -54.95
N ILE A 2 -18.25 -38.69 -54.53
CA ILE A 2 -17.18 -39.33 -55.32
C ILE A 2 -16.16 -38.23 -55.77
N ARG A 3 -14.92 -38.23 -55.21
CA ARG A 3 -13.70 -39.05 -55.45
C ARG A 3 -12.59 -38.58 -54.48
N ILE A 4 -12.01 -39.38 -53.60
CA ILE A 4 -10.89 -40.33 -53.70
C ILE A 4 -9.77 -39.94 -54.68
N LYS A 5 -8.58 -39.76 -54.16
CA LYS A 5 -7.23 -40.14 -54.64
C LYS A 5 -6.16 -39.19 -54.09
N ASN A 6 -5.08 -39.49 -53.58
CA ASN A 6 -4.03 -40.58 -53.53
C ASN A 6 -3.12 -40.18 -52.38
N LEU A 7 -2.82 -40.96 -51.42
CA LEU A 7 -1.76 -42.00 -51.29
C LEU A 7 -0.43 -41.62 -51.96
N LEU A 8 0.53 -41.18 -51.15
CA LEU A 8 1.94 -41.45 -51.41
C LEU A 8 2.72 -41.49 -50.10
N ILE A 9 3.22 -42.66 -49.88
CA ILE A 9 4.20 -43.13 -48.89
C ILE A 9 5.56 -42.51 -49.22
N ALA A 10 6.26 -41.95 -48.27
CA ALA A 10 7.69 -41.80 -48.35
C ALA A 10 8.32 -41.98 -46.95
N THR A 11 8.80 -43.16 -46.76
CA THR A 11 9.77 -43.55 -45.73
C THR A 11 11.06 -42.76 -45.87
N PHE A 12 11.53 -42.13 -44.79
CA PHE A 12 12.93 -41.70 -44.68
C PHE A 12 13.46 -41.87 -43.27
N LEU A 13 14.25 -42.87 -43.13
CA LEU A 13 15.55 -43.06 -42.49
C LEU A 13 15.83 -42.33 -41.16
N ALA A 14 16.03 -43.14 -40.14
CA ALA A 14 16.59 -42.80 -38.88
C ALA A 14 18.03 -42.30 -39.02
N ILE A 15 18.34 -41.15 -38.42
CA ILE A 15 19.70 -40.77 -38.08
C ILE A 15 19.76 -40.60 -36.57
N VAL A 16 20.35 -41.54 -35.88
CA VAL A 16 20.70 -41.47 -34.47
C VAL A 16 21.97 -40.62 -34.37
N ALA A 17 21.84 -39.37 -34.02
CA ALA A 17 22.96 -38.52 -33.62
C ALA A 17 22.97 -38.45 -32.10
N SER A 18 23.84 -39.24 -31.50
CA SER A 18 24.23 -39.17 -30.08
C SER A 18 24.96 -37.87 -29.83
N GLY A 19 24.20 -36.81 -29.48
CA GLY A 19 24.73 -35.53 -29.01
C GLY A 19 24.76 -35.52 -27.50
N CYS A 20 25.96 -35.58 -26.91
CA CYS A 20 26.15 -35.21 -25.51
C CYS A 20 25.60 -33.81 -25.27
N ALA A 21 24.42 -33.73 -24.67
CA ALA A 21 23.91 -32.48 -24.15
C ALA A 21 24.65 -32.15 -22.85
N THR A 22 25.72 -31.35 -22.95
CA THR A 22 26.23 -30.59 -21.81
C THR A 22 25.11 -29.68 -21.32
N ASN A 23 24.55 -30.01 -20.16
CA ASN A 23 23.67 -29.13 -19.42
C ASN A 23 24.44 -27.84 -19.07
N ILE A 24 24.43 -26.88 -19.96
CA ILE A 24 24.71 -25.49 -19.59
C ILE A 24 23.43 -25.02 -18.86
N GLN A 25 23.41 -25.18 -17.55
CA GLN A 25 22.52 -24.41 -16.71
C GLN A 25 22.94 -22.97 -16.89
N THR A 26 22.30 -22.31 -17.83
CA THR A 26 22.25 -20.84 -17.84
C THR A 26 21.54 -20.46 -16.55
N ALA A 27 22.32 -20.17 -15.51
CA ALA A 27 21.83 -19.48 -14.34
C ALA A 27 21.31 -18.11 -14.84
N THR A 28 20.03 -18.09 -15.19
CA THR A 28 19.30 -16.86 -15.35
C THR A 28 19.31 -16.23 -13.97
N SER A 29 20.32 -15.40 -13.71
CA SER A 29 20.34 -14.47 -12.60
C SER A 29 19.13 -13.57 -12.83
N THR A 30 18.00 -13.98 -12.28
CA THR A 30 16.87 -13.07 -12.10
C THR A 30 17.42 -11.97 -11.23
N LYS A 31 17.83 -10.85 -11.83
CA LYS A 31 17.97 -9.60 -11.13
C LYS A 31 16.62 -9.40 -10.45
N GLN A 32 16.57 -9.78 -9.20
CA GLN A 32 15.50 -9.41 -8.30
C GLN A 32 15.63 -7.90 -8.21
N ASP A 33 14.84 -7.18 -8.99
CA ASP A 33 14.65 -5.75 -8.81
C ASP A 33 14.23 -5.57 -7.36
N THR A 34 15.19 -5.19 -6.54
CA THR A 34 14.98 -4.88 -5.12
C THR A 34 14.23 -3.56 -5.11
N LYS A 35 12.94 -3.63 -5.50
CA LYS A 35 12.05 -2.49 -5.40
C LYS A 35 12.07 -2.07 -3.94
N SER A 36 12.37 -0.81 -3.70
CA SER A 36 12.36 -0.24 -2.35
C SER A 36 11.09 -0.68 -1.63
N GLN A 37 11.21 -1.14 -0.40
CA GLN A 37 10.12 -1.69 0.38
C GLN A 37 9.98 -0.92 1.69
N VAL A 38 8.74 -0.59 2.06
CA VAL A 38 8.40 0.01 3.35
C VAL A 38 7.57 -0.97 4.18
N PRO A 39 7.56 -0.85 5.53
CA PRO A 39 6.73 -1.72 6.36
C PRO A 39 5.24 -1.54 6.05
N ASN A 40 4.43 -2.55 6.32
CA ASN A 40 2.98 -2.38 6.42
C ASN A 40 2.65 -1.64 7.73
N ILE A 41 1.42 -1.15 7.87
CA ILE A 41 1.00 -0.45 9.08
C ILE A 41 -0.15 -1.19 9.78
N ALA A 42 -0.02 -1.35 11.10
CA ALA A 42 -1.06 -1.87 11.97
C ALA A 42 -1.53 -0.72 12.88
N ILE A 43 -2.84 -0.44 12.90
CA ILE A 43 -3.39 0.73 13.60
C ILE A 43 -4.29 0.29 14.74
N LYS A 44 -4.15 0.94 15.91
CA LYS A 44 -5.08 0.83 17.03
C LYS A 44 -5.43 2.21 17.59
N VAL A 45 -6.58 2.30 18.23
CA VAL A 45 -7.01 3.48 18.99
C VAL A 45 -6.46 3.39 20.40
N ASP A 46 -5.80 4.45 20.87
CA ASP A 46 -5.20 4.56 22.20
C ASP A 46 -5.25 6.03 22.67
N CYS A 47 -6.44 6.63 22.63
CA CYS A 47 -6.67 8.04 22.94
C CYS A 47 -7.61 8.25 24.15
N GLY A 48 -7.71 7.25 25.04
CA GLY A 48 -8.56 7.33 26.22
C GLY A 48 -10.05 7.45 25.87
N ASN A 49 -10.61 8.64 26.06
CA ASN A 49 -12.04 8.89 25.87
C ASN A 49 -12.41 9.49 24.48
N CYS A 50 -11.47 9.59 23.54
CA CYS A 50 -11.81 10.11 22.22
C CYS A 50 -12.70 9.11 21.46
N GLN A 51 -13.63 9.63 20.68
CA GLN A 51 -14.49 8.85 19.80
C GLN A 51 -13.98 8.96 18.37
N VAL A 52 -13.22 7.96 17.94
CA VAL A 52 -12.73 7.90 16.56
C VAL A 52 -13.89 7.51 15.65
N LYS A 53 -14.15 8.33 14.64
CA LYS A 53 -15.18 8.05 13.63
C LYS A 53 -14.87 6.74 12.90
N ALA A 54 -15.89 5.95 12.63
CA ALA A 54 -15.76 4.71 11.85
C ALA A 54 -15.11 5.01 10.48
N GLY A 55 -14.22 4.12 10.03
CA GLY A 55 -13.52 4.24 8.75
C GLY A 55 -12.21 5.06 8.80
N ILE A 56 -11.91 5.77 9.88
CA ILE A 56 -10.68 6.61 9.96
C ILE A 56 -9.42 5.76 9.86
N GLN A 57 -9.37 4.60 10.51
CA GLN A 57 -8.20 3.72 10.46
C GLN A 57 -7.96 3.22 9.02
N GLU A 58 -9.01 2.81 8.34
CA GLU A 58 -8.98 2.37 6.95
C GLU A 58 -8.53 3.48 6.00
N LEU A 59 -8.95 4.72 6.26
CA LEU A 59 -8.53 5.88 5.47
C LEU A 59 -7.05 6.24 5.67
N ILE A 60 -6.52 6.08 6.88
CA ILE A 60 -5.08 6.22 7.14
C ILE A 60 -4.30 5.15 6.35
N VAL A 61 -4.73 3.89 6.42
CA VAL A 61 -4.11 2.79 5.65
C VAL A 61 -4.18 3.06 4.14
N ALA A 62 -5.33 3.55 3.66
CA ALA A 62 -5.51 3.86 2.25
C ALA A 62 -4.54 4.96 1.79
N GLY A 63 -4.42 6.07 2.53
CA GLY A 63 -3.48 7.15 2.22
C GLY A 63 -2.02 6.71 2.25
N TYR A 64 -1.65 5.84 3.19
CA TYR A 64 -0.32 5.23 3.26
C TYR A 64 -0.01 4.39 2.00
N LYS A 65 -0.90 3.47 1.65
CA LYS A 65 -0.73 2.58 0.48
C LYS A 65 -0.74 3.35 -0.84
N GLU A 66 -1.59 4.35 -0.96
CA GLU A 66 -1.64 5.23 -2.13
C GLU A 66 -0.31 5.99 -2.32
N SER A 67 0.28 6.50 -1.23
CA SER A 67 1.57 7.18 -1.27
C SER A 67 2.71 6.23 -1.66
N ALA A 68 2.70 4.99 -1.15
CA ALA A 68 3.65 3.96 -1.54
C ALA A 68 3.53 3.62 -3.04
N ALA A 69 2.31 3.40 -3.53
CA ALA A 69 2.04 3.11 -4.94
C ALA A 69 2.50 4.26 -5.85
N ASN A 70 2.16 5.49 -5.51
CA ASN A 70 2.55 6.69 -6.27
C ASN A 70 4.08 6.91 -6.29
N SER A 71 4.79 6.44 -5.25
CA SER A 71 6.25 6.50 -5.16
C SER A 71 6.94 5.27 -5.79
N GLY A 72 6.18 4.32 -6.33
CA GLY A 72 6.73 3.09 -6.89
C GLY A 72 7.35 2.15 -5.85
N VAL A 73 7.01 2.30 -4.57
CA VAL A 73 7.52 1.53 -3.44
C VAL A 73 6.53 0.41 -3.09
N ASN A 74 7.03 -0.78 -2.77
CA ASN A 74 6.19 -1.87 -2.31
C ASN A 74 5.98 -1.79 -0.79
N VAL A 75 4.78 -2.14 -0.35
CA VAL A 75 4.49 -2.35 1.09
C VAL A 75 4.78 -3.80 1.43
N SER A 76 5.49 -4.03 2.53
CA SER A 76 5.83 -5.37 3.03
C SER A 76 4.60 -6.11 3.52
N ASP A 77 4.56 -7.43 3.32
CA ASP A 77 3.53 -8.29 3.90
C ASP A 77 3.93 -8.85 5.28
N SER A 78 5.21 -8.75 5.64
CA SER A 78 5.77 -9.39 6.84
C SER A 78 6.41 -8.41 7.84
N ASP A 79 6.71 -7.19 7.44
CA ASP A 79 7.30 -6.15 8.30
C ASP A 79 6.25 -5.10 8.63
N PHE A 80 6.07 -4.74 9.90
CA PHE A 80 4.99 -3.87 10.36
C PHE A 80 5.49 -2.72 11.23
N ALA A 81 4.99 -1.53 10.94
CA ALA A 81 5.01 -0.39 11.84
C ALA A 81 3.69 -0.33 12.64
N ASN A 82 3.77 -0.13 13.94
CA ASN A 82 2.60 -0.02 14.81
C ASN A 82 2.22 1.45 14.98
N LEU A 83 0.97 1.77 14.68
CA LEU A 83 0.39 3.10 14.83
C LEU A 83 -0.63 3.10 15.97
N LYS A 84 -0.59 4.12 16.82
CA LYS A 84 -1.58 4.38 17.86
C LYS A 84 -2.20 5.75 17.63
N ILE A 85 -3.50 5.82 17.43
CA ILE A 85 -4.21 7.09 17.44
C ILE A 85 -4.23 7.61 18.87
N LYS A 86 -3.49 8.67 19.15
CA LYS A 86 -3.32 9.29 20.48
C LYS A 86 -4.28 10.46 20.72
N ASP A 87 -4.74 11.09 19.64
CA ASP A 87 -5.76 12.13 19.69
C ASP A 87 -6.59 12.12 18.41
N PHE A 88 -7.85 12.42 18.54
CA PHE A 88 -8.80 12.53 17.44
C PHE A 88 -9.88 13.56 17.79
N SER A 89 -10.05 14.53 16.93
CA SER A 89 -11.15 15.49 16.96
C SER A 89 -11.71 15.65 15.56
N ALA A 90 -13.02 15.60 15.44
CA ALA A 90 -13.72 15.83 14.18
C ALA A 90 -14.91 16.75 14.42
N ARG A 91 -14.98 17.81 13.63
CA ARG A 91 -16.15 18.69 13.60
C ARG A 91 -17.30 18.00 12.87
N ASP A 92 -18.53 18.22 13.31
CA ASP A 92 -19.68 17.82 12.52
C ASP A 92 -19.84 18.71 11.27
N ASP A 93 -20.50 18.16 10.25
CA ASP A 93 -20.62 18.84 8.96
C ASP A 93 -21.45 20.14 9.05
N VAL A 94 -22.45 20.20 9.94
CA VAL A 94 -23.29 21.38 10.13
C VAL A 94 -22.48 22.51 10.76
N SER A 95 -21.76 22.22 11.83
CA SER A 95 -20.87 23.19 12.50
C SER A 95 -19.82 23.73 11.53
N ARG A 96 -19.26 22.86 10.68
CA ARG A 96 -18.25 23.22 9.69
C ARG A 96 -18.75 24.26 8.69
N PHE A 97 -19.96 24.10 8.17
CA PHE A 97 -20.54 25.02 7.19
C PHE A 97 -21.13 26.30 7.81
N LEU A 98 -21.76 26.21 9.00
CA LEU A 98 -22.43 27.35 9.62
C LEU A 98 -21.46 28.30 10.33
N VAL A 99 -20.42 27.78 10.98
CA VAL A 99 -19.50 28.55 11.83
C VAL A 99 -18.11 28.68 11.19
N GLY A 100 -17.83 27.90 10.16
CA GLY A 100 -16.57 27.94 9.43
C GLY A 100 -15.35 27.66 10.30
N ALA A 101 -14.36 28.56 10.22
CA ALA A 101 -13.10 28.43 10.96
C ALA A 101 -13.27 28.52 12.50
N PHE A 102 -14.38 29.07 12.99
CA PHE A 102 -14.69 29.19 14.43
C PHE A 102 -15.23 27.88 15.03
N ALA A 103 -15.63 26.90 14.20
CA ALA A 103 -16.15 25.63 14.65
C ALA A 103 -15.08 24.68 15.26
N GLY A 104 -13.86 25.15 15.50
CA GLY A 104 -12.75 24.33 15.98
C GLY A 104 -11.92 23.77 14.84
N LYS A 105 -11.30 22.61 15.06
CA LYS A 105 -10.44 21.92 14.09
C LYS A 105 -10.76 20.43 14.01
N ASP A 106 -10.57 19.84 12.84
CA ASP A 106 -10.38 18.41 12.72
C ASP A 106 -8.91 18.13 12.98
N GLU A 107 -8.61 17.18 13.86
CA GLU A 107 -7.23 16.89 14.26
C GLU A 107 -7.04 15.38 14.41
N ILE A 108 -5.91 14.89 13.94
CA ILE A 108 -5.50 13.50 14.15
C ILE A 108 -4.03 13.51 14.57
N LYS A 109 -3.75 12.82 15.68
CA LYS A 109 -2.40 12.58 16.18
C LYS A 109 -2.16 11.10 16.32
N VAL A 110 -1.11 10.61 15.69
CA VAL A 110 -0.69 9.22 15.76
C VAL A 110 0.75 9.10 16.28
N GLU A 111 0.96 8.15 17.18
CA GLU A 111 2.27 7.68 17.57
C GLU A 111 2.62 6.49 16.68
N VAL A 112 3.78 6.55 16.05
CA VAL A 112 4.29 5.50 15.16
C VAL A 112 5.49 4.85 15.83
N THR A 113 5.44 3.53 15.98
CA THR A 113 6.56 2.71 16.47
C THR A 113 7.01 1.78 15.34
N TYR A 114 8.25 1.92 14.92
CA TYR A 114 8.85 1.03 13.95
C TYR A 114 10.30 0.69 14.34
N LYS A 115 10.55 -0.61 14.54
CA LYS A 115 11.81 -1.09 15.14
C LYS A 115 12.02 -0.41 16.49
N GLU A 116 13.15 0.23 16.69
CA GLU A 116 13.51 0.94 17.93
C GLU A 116 13.11 2.43 17.93
N LYS A 117 12.47 2.91 16.84
CA LYS A 117 12.11 4.32 16.67
C LYS A 117 10.66 4.55 17.03
N VAL A 118 10.42 5.61 17.77
CA VAL A 118 9.09 6.14 18.07
C VAL A 118 9.04 7.59 17.64
N PHE A 119 7.99 7.97 16.89
CA PHE A 119 7.78 9.36 16.47
C PHE A 119 6.29 9.67 16.40
N ILE A 120 5.98 10.97 16.41
CA ILE A 120 4.61 11.47 16.31
C ILE A 120 4.39 12.02 14.91
N VAL A 121 3.23 11.71 14.35
CA VAL A 121 2.66 12.35 13.16
C VAL A 121 1.35 12.98 13.55
N GLU A 122 1.20 14.29 13.35
CA GLU A 122 -0.01 15.03 13.66
C GLU A 122 -0.28 16.08 12.59
N ASP A 123 -1.54 16.32 12.32
CA ASP A 123 -1.98 17.40 11.43
C ASP A 123 -3.43 17.77 11.74
N TYR A 124 -3.86 18.94 11.23
CA TYR A 124 -5.21 19.42 11.45
C TYR A 124 -5.75 20.22 10.26
N TYR A 125 -7.08 20.30 10.16
CA TYR A 125 -7.78 21.19 9.24
C TYR A 125 -8.73 22.13 9.99
N ARG A 126 -8.76 23.40 9.56
CA ARG A 126 -9.69 24.44 10.05
C ARG A 126 -10.63 24.98 8.99
N ASN A 127 -10.40 24.61 7.72
CA ASN A 127 -11.24 25.09 6.61
C ASN A 127 -12.58 24.32 6.55
N ALA A 128 -13.55 24.88 5.84
CA ALA A 128 -14.87 24.29 5.70
C ALA A 128 -14.91 23.08 4.74
N TRP A 129 -13.94 22.97 3.86
CA TRP A 129 -13.98 22.03 2.73
C TRP A 129 -13.32 20.67 3.02
N GLN A 130 -12.34 20.65 3.93
CA GLN A 130 -11.61 19.45 4.30
C GLN A 130 -12.03 18.99 5.69
N GLY A 131 -12.32 17.71 5.82
CA GLY A 131 -12.76 17.10 7.05
C GLY A 131 -11.84 15.98 7.52
N ALA A 132 -12.25 15.30 8.58
CA ALA A 132 -11.50 14.21 9.21
C ALA A 132 -11.11 13.09 8.24
N ASP A 133 -11.96 12.80 7.23
CA ASP A 133 -11.70 11.75 6.24
C ASP A 133 -10.51 12.11 5.33
N SER A 134 -10.46 13.36 4.85
CA SER A 134 -9.31 13.86 4.07
C SER A 134 -8.05 13.95 4.92
N LEU A 135 -8.20 14.34 6.20
CA LEU A 135 -7.10 14.42 7.14
C LEU A 135 -6.52 13.02 7.42
N ALA A 136 -7.37 12.01 7.59
CA ALA A 136 -6.94 10.64 7.79
C ALA A 136 -6.05 10.13 6.64
N ARG A 137 -6.44 10.36 5.38
CA ARG A 137 -5.60 10.04 4.21
C ARG A 137 -4.27 10.79 4.24
N LYS A 138 -4.29 12.08 4.58
CA LYS A 138 -3.07 12.89 4.71
C LYS A 138 -2.15 12.36 5.79
N ILE A 139 -2.67 11.97 6.95
CA ILE A 139 -1.88 11.30 8.02
C ILE A 139 -1.22 10.04 7.49
N GLY A 140 -1.92 9.20 6.72
CA GLY A 140 -1.34 8.03 6.07
C GLY A 140 -0.16 8.38 5.16
N ALA A 141 -0.30 9.41 4.33
CA ALA A 141 0.78 9.90 3.48
C ALA A 141 1.99 10.42 4.28
N LEU A 142 1.76 11.17 5.35
CA LEU A 142 2.83 11.65 6.23
C LEU A 142 3.55 10.52 6.95
N VAL A 143 2.84 9.47 7.37
CA VAL A 143 3.44 8.26 7.95
C VAL A 143 4.33 7.56 6.91
N PHE A 144 3.86 7.44 5.66
CA PHE A 144 4.67 6.88 4.57
C PHE A 144 5.97 7.65 4.39
N ASP A 145 5.92 8.98 4.35
CA ASP A 145 7.11 9.83 4.18
C ASP A 145 8.15 9.68 5.30
N LYS A 146 7.72 9.28 6.48
CA LYS A 146 8.61 9.03 7.64
C LYS A 146 9.19 7.61 7.65
N LEU A 147 8.56 6.67 6.96
CA LEU A 147 8.94 5.24 6.97
C LEU A 147 9.70 4.80 5.70
N LYS A 148 9.69 5.62 4.65
CA LYS A 148 10.42 5.33 3.39
C LYS A 148 11.92 5.60 3.47
#